data_f3835c1095280223444441925ab92084
#
_entry.id   f3835c1095280223444441925ab92084
#
_cell.length_a   1.000
_cell.length_b   1.000
_cell.length_c   1.000
_cell.angle_alpha   90.00
_cell.angle_beta   90.00
_cell.angle_gamma   90.00
#
_symmetry.space_group_name_H-M   'P 1'
#
loop_
_entity.id
_entity.type
_entity.pdbx_description
1 polymer ?
#
loop_
_entity_poly.entity_id
_entity_poly.type
_entity_poly.pdbx_seq_one_letter_code
_entity_poly.pdbx_strand_id
1 'polypeptide(L)'
;MKSTRRDSPRAFKAVAARLGSVVLAAAFVLPPAVAGATRYAGEFLRVGAGARALGMGSAFVGLADDGTAAYWNPAGLATLPDPQINAMHAEQFGSIVQYDYLSYAMPVGGTGKARQGLAVSLLRLGVSDIPDTRGLEFLDQNGNGVFDYPEDRLLVDESKFVFDSANDFALLLSYSRELHPGLALGGSLKVVRQWLGDSLSSNGFGADIGALWVGSHGWSAGAILRDITTTQILWNTGTNESVSPTLRIGTAKSHAFKNRRHVVTAALDIQVGFNGEELSSQASVGSVTFEFHPGLEYWLDRKLALRAGMDAANFAAGAGVRIHRFGVDYAYLDHRDLDSSHRISASYTF
;
A
#
# COMPACT_ATOMS: atom_id res chain seq x y z
N MET A 1 -29.51 -20.23 -33.74
CA MET A 1 -30.15 -19.15 -32.96
C MET A 1 -29.43 -19.07 -31.62
N LYS A 2 -28.51 -18.12 -31.45
CA LYS A 2 -27.81 -17.88 -30.17
C LYS A 2 -28.47 -16.68 -29.50
N SER A 3 -29.17 -16.94 -28.40
CA SER A 3 -29.76 -15.92 -27.53
C SER A 3 -28.64 -15.16 -26.82
N THR A 4 -28.36 -13.94 -27.25
CA THR A 4 -27.56 -12.98 -26.52
C THR A 4 -28.39 -12.44 -25.36
N ARG A 5 -28.18 -12.95 -24.14
CA ARG A 5 -28.67 -12.30 -22.93
C ARG A 5 -28.04 -10.91 -22.86
N ARG A 6 -28.83 -9.89 -23.13
CA ARG A 6 -28.51 -8.49 -22.79
C ARG A 6 -28.60 -8.36 -21.29
N ASP A 7 -27.44 -8.31 -20.60
CA ASP A 7 -27.39 -7.91 -19.21
C ASP A 7 -27.90 -6.47 -19.13
N SER A 8 -29.01 -6.29 -18.43
CA SER A 8 -29.73 -5.02 -18.40
C SER A 8 -29.00 -3.99 -17.54
N PRO A 9 -29.10 -2.68 -17.85
CA PRO A 9 -28.59 -1.58 -17.00
C PRO A 9 -29.09 -1.63 -15.56
N ARG A 10 -30.14 -2.41 -15.31
CA ARG A 10 -30.70 -2.65 -13.97
C ARG A 10 -29.78 -3.48 -13.06
N ALA A 11 -28.99 -4.41 -13.61
CA ALA A 11 -28.02 -5.20 -12.81
C ALA A 11 -26.88 -4.32 -12.30
N PHE A 12 -26.37 -3.41 -13.14
CA PHE A 12 -25.33 -2.46 -12.72
C PHE A 12 -25.82 -1.50 -11.61
N LYS A 13 -27.04 -0.94 -11.76
CA LYS A 13 -27.63 -0.07 -10.73
C LYS A 13 -27.89 -0.81 -9.41
N ALA A 14 -28.28 -2.10 -9.47
CA ALA A 14 -28.52 -2.89 -8.27
C ALA A 14 -27.21 -3.24 -7.53
N VAL A 15 -26.12 -3.51 -8.26
CA VAL A 15 -24.79 -3.78 -7.67
C VAL A 15 -24.17 -2.49 -7.13
N ALA A 16 -24.24 -1.39 -7.87
CA ALA A 16 -23.76 -0.08 -7.39
C ALA A 16 -24.54 0.39 -6.15
N ALA A 17 -25.86 0.16 -6.09
CA ALA A 17 -26.68 0.47 -4.92
C ALA A 17 -26.33 -0.43 -3.72
N ARG A 18 -26.01 -1.72 -3.94
CA ARG A 18 -25.58 -2.65 -2.88
C ARG A 18 -24.17 -2.36 -2.40
N LEU A 19 -23.23 -2.01 -3.29
CA LEU A 19 -21.90 -1.53 -2.90
C LEU A 19 -21.99 -0.21 -2.14
N GLY A 20 -22.83 0.73 -2.58
CA GLY A 20 -23.12 1.97 -1.86
C GLY A 20 -23.70 1.70 -0.47
N SER A 21 -24.57 0.71 -0.30
CA SER A 21 -25.13 0.32 1.00
C SER A 21 -24.10 -0.35 1.90
N VAL A 22 -23.18 -1.16 1.37
CA VAL A 22 -22.09 -1.78 2.14
C VAL A 22 -21.07 -0.71 2.55
N VAL A 23 -20.75 0.23 1.69
CA VAL A 23 -19.87 1.38 2.00
C VAL A 23 -20.51 2.29 3.04
N LEU A 24 -21.82 2.57 2.92
CA LEU A 24 -22.56 3.37 3.91
C LEU A 24 -22.64 2.63 5.25
N ALA A 25 -22.85 1.31 5.27
CA ALA A 25 -22.85 0.51 6.48
C ALA A 25 -21.46 0.43 7.14
N ALA A 26 -20.39 0.33 6.35
CA ALA A 26 -19.02 0.38 6.85
C ALA A 26 -18.68 1.76 7.45
N ALA A 27 -19.19 2.86 6.89
CA ALA A 27 -19.02 4.19 7.45
C ALA A 27 -19.73 4.38 8.80
N PHE A 28 -20.79 3.60 9.09
CA PHE A 28 -21.49 3.63 10.38
C PHE A 28 -20.86 2.74 11.48
N VAL A 29 -19.93 1.85 11.10
CA VAL A 29 -19.22 0.95 12.03
C VAL A 29 -17.84 1.48 12.41
N LEU A 30 -17.44 2.65 11.88
CA LEU A 30 -16.16 3.25 12.25
C LEU A 30 -16.18 3.58 13.75
N PRO A 31 -15.21 3.07 14.54
CA PRO A 31 -15.07 3.49 15.92
C PRO A 31 -14.86 5.00 15.96
N PRO A 32 -15.32 5.70 17.02
CA PRO A 32 -15.03 7.12 17.19
C PRO A 32 -13.53 7.31 17.06
N ALA A 33 -13.13 8.39 16.38
CA ALA A 33 -11.72 8.74 16.21
C ALA A 33 -11.00 8.57 17.56
N VAL A 34 -10.06 7.63 17.63
CA VAL A 34 -9.32 7.35 18.86
C VAL A 34 -8.48 8.60 19.10
N ALA A 35 -8.89 9.42 20.07
CA ALA A 35 -8.08 10.51 20.55
C ALA A 35 -6.79 9.92 21.14
N GLY A 36 -5.67 10.04 20.40
CA GLY A 36 -4.38 9.47 20.78
C GLY A 36 -3.62 8.74 19.67
N ALA A 37 -4.13 8.72 18.43
CA ALA A 37 -3.36 8.20 17.31
C ALA A 37 -2.09 9.04 17.11
N THR A 38 -0.93 8.40 17.11
CA THR A 38 0.35 9.06 16.91
C THR A 38 0.47 9.40 15.42
N ARG A 39 0.74 10.67 15.11
CA ARG A 39 0.62 11.23 13.75
C ARG A 39 1.46 10.52 12.69
N TYR A 40 2.51 9.84 13.08
CA TYR A 40 3.48 9.17 12.17
C TYR A 40 3.65 7.68 12.44
N ALA A 41 2.80 7.07 13.28
CA ALA A 41 2.88 5.65 13.56
C ALA A 41 2.61 4.82 12.30
N GLY A 42 3.49 3.88 12.00
CA GLY A 42 3.29 2.92 10.91
C GLY A 42 3.33 3.49 9.49
N GLU A 43 3.90 4.68 9.27
CA GLU A 43 4.01 5.30 7.94
C GLU A 43 4.69 4.38 6.90
N PHE A 44 5.63 3.54 7.31
CA PHE A 44 6.26 2.57 6.42
C PHE A 44 5.27 1.57 5.79
N LEU A 45 4.11 1.34 6.43
CA LEU A 45 3.04 0.51 5.89
C LEU A 45 2.31 1.16 4.70
N ARG A 46 2.51 2.46 4.46
CA ARG A 46 1.83 3.25 3.42
C ARG A 46 2.67 3.48 2.17
N VAL A 47 3.97 3.14 2.19
CA VAL A 47 4.92 3.38 1.07
C VAL A 47 4.49 2.74 -0.24
N GLY A 48 3.70 1.67 -0.18
CA GLY A 48 3.18 0.96 -1.35
C GLY A 48 4.01 -0.28 -1.71
N ALA A 49 3.43 -1.19 -2.47
CA ALA A 49 4.04 -2.46 -2.86
C ALA A 49 3.86 -2.76 -4.34
N GLY A 50 4.95 -3.13 -5.00
CA GLY A 50 4.97 -3.50 -6.42
C GLY A 50 5.06 -2.30 -7.37
N ALA A 51 6.14 -2.25 -8.17
CA ALA A 51 6.38 -1.17 -9.11
C ALA A 51 5.26 -1.02 -10.16
N ARG A 52 4.52 -2.11 -10.47
CA ARG A 52 3.35 -2.04 -11.35
C ARG A 52 2.28 -1.10 -10.80
N ALA A 53 1.85 -1.30 -9.56
CA ALA A 53 0.82 -0.49 -8.91
C ALA A 53 1.29 0.94 -8.70
N LEU A 54 2.55 1.12 -8.26
CA LEU A 54 3.14 2.42 -8.00
C LEU A 54 3.32 3.24 -9.29
N GLY A 55 3.70 2.61 -10.41
CA GLY A 55 3.74 3.26 -11.72
C GLY A 55 2.37 3.71 -12.25
N MET A 56 1.28 3.16 -11.69
CA MET A 56 -0.11 3.59 -11.93
C MET A 56 -0.59 4.63 -10.89
N GLY A 57 0.32 5.29 -10.16
CA GLY A 57 -0.05 6.25 -9.12
C GLY A 57 -0.80 5.59 -7.97
N SER A 58 -0.47 4.35 -7.64
CA SER A 58 -1.12 3.60 -6.56
C SER A 58 -2.60 3.27 -6.79
N ALA A 59 -3.15 3.46 -8.00
CA ALA A 59 -4.54 3.15 -8.36
C ALA A 59 -4.72 1.63 -8.57
N PHE A 60 -4.84 0.86 -7.51
CA PHE A 60 -4.78 -0.60 -7.59
C PHE A 60 -5.83 -1.35 -6.75
N VAL A 61 -6.57 -0.70 -5.87
CA VAL A 61 -7.58 -1.34 -4.99
C VAL A 61 -8.73 -1.97 -5.78
N GLY A 62 -9.17 -1.28 -6.85
CA GLY A 62 -10.20 -1.81 -7.75
C GLY A 62 -9.67 -2.82 -8.77
N LEU A 63 -8.36 -2.92 -8.96
CA LEU A 63 -7.71 -3.83 -9.90
C LEU A 63 -7.19 -5.09 -9.19
N ALA A 64 -6.26 -4.98 -8.25
CA ALA A 64 -5.68 -5.98 -7.35
C ALA A 64 -5.63 -7.42 -7.92
N ASP A 65 -5.06 -7.56 -9.14
CA ASP A 65 -5.11 -8.77 -9.96
C ASP A 65 -3.77 -9.52 -10.07
N ASP A 66 -2.81 -9.19 -9.20
CA ASP A 66 -1.52 -9.88 -9.09
C ASP A 66 -1.12 -10.19 -7.64
N GLY A 67 0.05 -10.79 -7.42
CA GLY A 67 0.48 -11.23 -6.09
C GLY A 67 0.73 -10.11 -5.08
N THR A 68 0.70 -8.83 -5.49
CA THR A 68 0.72 -7.68 -4.58
C THR A 68 -0.66 -7.36 -4.00
N ALA A 69 -1.70 -8.08 -4.42
CA ALA A 69 -3.06 -7.94 -3.91
C ALA A 69 -3.14 -8.08 -2.38
N ALA A 70 -2.27 -8.91 -1.76
CA ALA A 70 -2.18 -9.01 -0.31
C ALA A 70 -2.00 -7.66 0.40
N TYR A 71 -1.29 -6.73 -0.25
CA TYR A 71 -1.06 -5.37 0.23
C TYR A 71 -2.18 -4.41 -0.19
N TRP A 72 -2.58 -4.42 -1.48
CA TRP A 72 -3.51 -3.42 -2.03
C TRP A 72 -4.97 -3.70 -1.69
N ASN A 73 -5.41 -4.93 -1.85
CA ASN A 73 -6.75 -5.41 -1.52
C ASN A 73 -6.73 -6.94 -1.42
N PRO A 74 -6.71 -7.52 -0.23
CA PRO A 74 -6.57 -8.97 -0.05
C PRO A 74 -7.69 -9.77 -0.74
N ALA A 75 -8.86 -9.17 -1.03
CA ALA A 75 -9.91 -9.83 -1.78
C ALA A 75 -9.48 -10.24 -3.20
N GLY A 76 -8.49 -9.51 -3.78
CA GLY A 76 -7.94 -9.79 -5.09
C GLY A 76 -7.22 -11.14 -5.19
N LEU A 77 -6.73 -11.70 -4.09
CA LEU A 77 -6.08 -13.01 -4.07
C LEU A 77 -6.98 -14.14 -4.61
N ALA A 78 -8.30 -14.04 -4.44
CA ALA A 78 -9.25 -15.01 -5.00
C ALA A 78 -9.35 -14.97 -6.53
N THR A 79 -8.81 -13.93 -7.16
CA THR A 79 -8.82 -13.77 -8.63
C THR A 79 -7.57 -14.33 -9.30
N LEU A 80 -6.53 -14.64 -8.54
CA LEU A 80 -5.27 -15.15 -9.07
C LEU A 80 -5.49 -16.49 -9.78
N PRO A 81 -5.00 -16.63 -11.03
CA PRO A 81 -5.10 -17.91 -11.75
C PRO A 81 -4.04 -18.92 -11.30
N ASP A 82 -2.86 -18.44 -10.97
CA ASP A 82 -1.67 -19.24 -10.70
C ASP A 82 -0.89 -18.69 -9.49
N PRO A 83 -0.07 -19.50 -8.81
CA PRO A 83 0.80 -19.00 -7.75
C PRO A 83 1.82 -18.00 -8.28
N GLN A 84 2.17 -17.00 -7.46
CA GLN A 84 3.10 -15.93 -7.81
C GLN A 84 4.05 -15.60 -6.66
N ILE A 85 5.30 -15.36 -7.00
CA ILE A 85 6.26 -14.65 -6.14
C ILE A 85 6.45 -13.25 -6.71
N ASN A 86 6.45 -12.24 -5.84
CA ASN A 86 6.75 -10.87 -6.20
C ASN A 86 7.77 -10.30 -5.21
N ALA A 87 8.78 -9.64 -5.75
CA ALA A 87 9.78 -8.91 -4.97
C ALA A 87 9.88 -7.48 -5.50
N MET A 88 10.09 -6.51 -4.61
CA MET A 88 10.36 -5.11 -4.96
C MET A 88 11.47 -4.58 -4.08
N HIS A 89 12.34 -3.78 -4.68
CA HIS A 89 13.31 -2.94 -4.00
C HIS A 89 13.14 -1.49 -4.44
N ALA A 90 13.26 -0.58 -3.48
CA ALA A 90 13.22 0.84 -3.72
C ALA A 90 14.28 1.55 -2.87
N GLU A 91 14.98 2.48 -3.49
CA GLU A 91 15.85 3.45 -2.83
C GLU A 91 15.17 4.82 -2.90
N GLN A 92 15.13 5.51 -1.78
CA GLN A 92 14.49 6.81 -1.64
C GLN A 92 15.46 7.80 -0.99
N PHE A 93 15.32 9.07 -1.34
CA PHE A 93 16.07 10.18 -0.71
C PHE A 93 17.59 9.98 -0.76
N GLY A 94 18.15 9.75 -1.95
CA GLY A 94 19.59 9.54 -2.11
C GLY A 94 20.11 8.25 -1.49
N SER A 95 19.31 7.18 -1.48
CA SER A 95 19.61 5.86 -0.89
C SER A 95 19.67 5.82 0.65
N ILE A 96 19.23 6.88 1.32
CA ILE A 96 19.14 6.90 2.79
C ILE A 96 18.09 5.92 3.29
N VAL A 97 16.94 5.84 2.58
CA VAL A 97 15.83 4.96 2.92
C VAL A 97 15.75 3.83 1.91
N GLN A 98 15.80 2.61 2.38
CA GLN A 98 15.61 1.39 1.59
C GLN A 98 14.24 0.79 1.92
N TYR A 99 13.49 0.39 0.90
CA TYR A 99 12.20 -0.25 1.08
C TYR A 99 12.10 -1.51 0.25
N ASP A 100 11.86 -2.63 0.92
CA ASP A 100 11.77 -3.95 0.33
C ASP A 100 10.38 -4.56 0.53
N TYR A 101 9.89 -5.24 -0.48
CA TYR A 101 8.67 -6.03 -0.43
C TYR A 101 8.92 -7.40 -1.03
N LEU A 102 8.43 -8.45 -0.35
CA LEU A 102 8.43 -9.82 -0.84
C LEU A 102 7.06 -10.44 -0.58
N SER A 103 6.47 -11.11 -1.56
CA SER A 103 5.24 -11.88 -1.36
C SER A 103 5.25 -13.21 -2.09
N TYR A 104 4.60 -14.19 -1.48
CA TYR A 104 4.15 -15.41 -2.13
C TYR A 104 2.63 -15.48 -2.02
N ALA A 105 1.95 -15.50 -3.15
CA ALA A 105 0.50 -15.58 -3.25
C ALA A 105 0.10 -16.79 -4.09
N MET A 106 -0.92 -17.52 -3.66
CA MET A 106 -1.37 -18.73 -4.33
C MET A 106 -2.89 -18.87 -4.32
N PRO A 107 -3.50 -19.31 -5.43
CA PRO A 107 -4.88 -19.77 -5.41
C PRO A 107 -5.00 -21.07 -4.59
N VAL A 108 -6.10 -21.21 -3.85
CA VAL A 108 -6.41 -22.38 -3.04
C VAL A 108 -7.78 -22.91 -3.46
N GLY A 109 -7.91 -24.22 -3.53
CA GLY A 109 -9.16 -24.88 -3.89
C GLY A 109 -9.12 -25.50 -5.28
N GLY A 110 -10.00 -26.49 -5.50
CA GLY A 110 -10.08 -27.23 -6.77
C GLY A 110 -11.21 -26.76 -7.66
N THR A 111 -11.24 -27.30 -8.88
CA THR A 111 -12.30 -27.07 -9.89
C THR A 111 -13.70 -27.30 -9.31
N GLY A 112 -14.60 -26.34 -9.54
CA GLY A 112 -16.01 -26.40 -9.11
C GLY A 112 -16.28 -25.87 -7.70
N LYS A 113 -15.26 -25.37 -6.98
CA LYS A 113 -15.39 -24.70 -5.67
C LYS A 113 -15.24 -23.20 -5.83
N ALA A 114 -15.75 -22.43 -4.86
CA ALA A 114 -15.49 -21.00 -4.77
C ALA A 114 -13.97 -20.72 -4.80
N ARG A 115 -13.55 -19.76 -5.61
CA ARG A 115 -12.12 -19.37 -5.67
C ARG A 115 -11.67 -18.83 -4.33
N GLN A 116 -10.49 -19.22 -3.93
CA GLN A 116 -9.85 -18.78 -2.69
C GLN A 116 -8.40 -18.44 -2.99
N GLY A 117 -7.81 -17.59 -2.17
CA GLY A 117 -6.41 -17.24 -2.26
C GLY A 117 -5.78 -17.07 -0.90
N LEU A 118 -4.52 -17.42 -0.79
CA LEU A 118 -3.66 -17.20 0.37
C LEU A 118 -2.44 -16.42 -0.06
N ALA A 119 -1.92 -15.58 0.84
CA ALA A 119 -0.63 -14.95 0.64
C ALA A 119 0.08 -14.73 1.97
N VAL A 120 1.42 -14.75 1.87
CA VAL A 120 2.34 -14.25 2.89
C VAL A 120 3.15 -13.14 2.27
N SER A 121 3.22 -11.99 2.92
CA SER A 121 3.99 -10.84 2.45
C SER A 121 4.83 -10.26 3.56
N LEU A 122 6.04 -9.84 3.22
CA LEU A 122 7.00 -9.17 4.10
C LEU A 122 7.32 -7.79 3.52
N LEU A 123 7.23 -6.78 4.34
CA LEU A 123 7.67 -5.42 4.08
C LEU A 123 8.85 -5.12 5.00
N ARG A 124 9.84 -4.40 4.49
CA ARG A 124 10.95 -3.85 5.27
C ARG A 124 11.20 -2.41 4.84
N LEU A 125 11.31 -1.51 5.81
CA LEU A 125 11.90 -0.19 5.63
C LEU A 125 13.15 -0.13 6.49
N GLY A 126 14.26 0.24 5.88
CA GLY A 126 15.55 0.40 6.54
C GLY A 126 16.08 1.81 6.32
N VAL A 127 16.60 2.41 7.37
CA VAL A 127 17.37 3.66 7.34
C VAL A 127 18.71 3.38 8.00
N SER A 128 19.79 3.63 7.27
CA SER A 128 21.16 3.46 7.78
C SER A 128 21.83 4.81 7.97
N ASP A 129 22.97 4.78 8.64
CA ASP A 129 23.84 5.94 8.82
C ASP A 129 23.15 7.14 9.50
N ILE A 130 22.30 6.86 10.50
CA ILE A 130 21.66 7.88 11.34
C ILE A 130 22.71 8.38 12.36
N PRO A 131 23.19 9.64 12.27
CA PRO A 131 24.19 10.12 13.22
C PRO A 131 23.59 10.27 14.61
N ASP A 132 24.17 9.58 15.59
CA ASP A 132 23.82 9.75 17.00
C ASP A 132 24.68 10.88 17.59
N THR A 133 24.03 11.95 18.01
CA THR A 133 24.67 13.15 18.57
C THR A 133 24.63 13.18 20.09
N ARG A 134 24.05 12.19 20.76
CA ARG A 134 23.89 12.16 22.23
C ARG A 134 25.22 12.08 22.99
N GLY A 135 26.27 11.59 22.34
CA GLY A 135 27.63 11.50 22.91
C GLY A 135 28.55 12.68 22.60
N LEU A 136 28.07 13.69 21.86
CA LEU A 136 28.88 14.86 21.51
C LEU A 136 29.07 15.78 22.73
N GLU A 137 30.30 16.29 22.88
CA GLU A 137 30.60 17.35 23.84
C GLU A 137 29.93 18.66 23.42
N PHE A 138 29.55 19.47 24.36
CA PHE A 138 29.02 20.81 24.12
C PHE A 138 29.69 21.85 24.97
N LEU A 139 29.69 23.06 24.50
CA LEU A 139 30.17 24.20 25.24
C LEU A 139 29.01 24.69 26.10
N ASP A 140 29.06 24.32 27.39
CA ASP A 140 28.08 24.72 28.39
C ASP A 140 28.40 26.18 28.82
N GLN A 141 27.62 27.13 28.32
CA GLN A 141 27.84 28.55 28.60
C GLN A 141 27.23 29.02 29.93
N ASN A 142 26.21 28.31 30.39
CA ASN A 142 25.53 28.65 31.65
C ASN A 142 25.97 27.78 32.83
N GLY A 143 26.78 26.73 32.62
CA GLY A 143 27.39 25.89 33.65
C GLY A 143 26.43 24.94 34.35
N ASN A 144 25.27 24.61 33.71
CA ASN A 144 24.26 23.76 34.33
C ASN A 144 24.43 22.26 34.01
N GLY A 145 25.35 21.90 33.11
CA GLY A 145 25.63 20.52 32.69
C GLY A 145 24.59 19.91 31.74
N VAL A 146 23.65 20.69 31.22
CA VAL A 146 22.61 20.30 30.29
C VAL A 146 22.70 21.17 29.04
N PHE A 147 22.55 20.55 27.86
CA PHE A 147 22.55 21.30 26.60
C PHE A 147 21.27 22.13 26.44
N ASP A 148 21.39 23.45 26.40
CA ASP A 148 20.32 24.42 26.27
C ASP A 148 20.51 25.27 24.99
N TYR A 149 19.65 25.08 23.96
CA TYR A 149 19.67 25.94 22.78
C TYR A 149 18.84 27.21 23.03
N PRO A 150 19.29 28.40 22.63
CA PRO A 150 20.44 28.71 21.76
C PRO A 150 21.75 29.09 22.51
N GLU A 151 21.78 28.97 23.84
CA GLU A 151 22.87 29.43 24.67
C GLU A 151 24.11 28.55 24.50
N ASP A 152 23.94 27.23 24.45
CA ASP A 152 25.02 26.28 24.30
C ASP A 152 25.36 25.96 22.86
N ARG A 153 26.57 25.50 22.62
CA ARG A 153 27.07 25.10 21.32
C ARG A 153 27.60 23.68 21.34
N LEU A 154 27.09 22.84 20.44
CA LEU A 154 27.68 21.51 20.21
C LEU A 154 29.08 21.64 19.62
N LEU A 155 30.02 20.90 20.20
CA LEU A 155 31.35 20.71 19.65
C LEU A 155 31.28 19.55 18.65
N VAL A 156 31.04 19.89 17.39
CA VAL A 156 30.86 18.90 16.32
C VAL A 156 32.23 18.37 15.91
N ASP A 157 32.57 17.17 16.38
CA ASP A 157 33.71 16.39 15.91
C ASP A 157 33.17 15.15 15.18
N GLU A 158 33.19 15.19 13.84
CA GLU A 158 32.67 14.11 13.00
C GLU A 158 33.35 12.76 13.24
N SER A 159 34.58 12.76 13.75
CA SER A 159 35.30 11.52 14.10
C SER A 159 34.71 10.78 15.32
N LYS A 160 33.87 11.46 16.09
CA LYS A 160 33.16 10.92 17.26
C LYS A 160 31.72 10.51 16.96
N PHE A 161 31.23 10.67 15.73
CA PHE A 161 29.88 10.24 15.39
C PHE A 161 29.75 8.72 15.51
N VAL A 162 28.76 8.30 16.26
CA VAL A 162 28.26 6.94 16.24
C VAL A 162 27.07 6.92 15.30
N PHE A 163 26.99 5.91 14.45
CA PHE A 163 25.89 5.80 13.50
C PHE A 163 24.97 4.68 13.93
N ASP A 164 23.69 5.01 14.05
CA ASP A 164 22.59 4.09 14.31
C ASP A 164 21.89 3.68 13.02
N SER A 165 21.00 2.70 13.12
CA SER A 165 20.08 2.30 12.04
C SER A 165 18.66 2.14 12.58
N ALA A 166 17.69 2.36 11.71
CA ALA A 166 16.29 2.02 11.95
C ALA A 166 15.84 0.93 10.98
N ASN A 167 15.10 -0.06 11.46
CA ASN A 167 14.53 -1.10 10.63
C ASN A 167 13.11 -1.41 11.10
N ASP A 168 12.16 -1.26 10.18
CA ASP A 168 10.75 -1.58 10.36
C ASP A 168 10.38 -2.77 9.49
N PHE A 169 9.73 -3.75 10.09
CA PHE A 169 9.24 -4.94 9.40
C PHE A 169 7.75 -5.11 9.60
N ALA A 170 7.05 -5.54 8.56
CA ALA A 170 5.66 -5.99 8.66
C ALA A 170 5.47 -7.31 7.92
N LEU A 171 4.89 -8.28 8.61
CA LEU A 171 4.45 -9.56 8.05
C LEU A 171 2.92 -9.51 7.88
N LEU A 172 2.44 -9.77 6.66
CA LEU A 172 1.03 -9.87 6.35
C LEU A 172 0.69 -11.33 6.03
N LEU A 173 -0.33 -11.87 6.71
CA LEU A 173 -0.94 -13.16 6.42
C LEU A 173 -2.35 -12.91 5.88
N SER A 174 -2.57 -13.22 4.61
CA SER A 174 -3.77 -12.82 3.89
C SER A 174 -4.53 -14.04 3.39
N TYR A 175 -5.87 -13.96 3.47
CA TYR A 175 -6.79 -14.94 2.93
C TYR A 175 -7.93 -14.25 2.21
N SER A 176 -8.40 -14.87 1.14
CA SER A 176 -9.58 -14.40 0.40
C SER A 176 -10.46 -15.55 -0.09
N ARG A 177 -11.73 -15.20 -0.30
CA ARG A 177 -12.72 -16.13 -0.85
C ARG A 177 -13.73 -15.41 -1.73
N GLU A 178 -14.02 -16.01 -2.87
CA GLU A 178 -15.15 -15.63 -3.72
C GLU A 178 -16.45 -16.09 -3.05
N LEU A 179 -17.35 -15.16 -2.75
CA LEU A 179 -18.66 -15.44 -2.12
C LEU A 179 -19.72 -15.68 -3.17
N HIS A 180 -19.68 -14.92 -4.25
CA HIS A 180 -20.55 -15.05 -5.42
C HIS A 180 -19.70 -14.85 -6.68
N PRO A 181 -20.14 -15.37 -7.84
CA PRO A 181 -19.43 -15.16 -9.09
C PRO A 181 -19.06 -13.68 -9.31
N GLY A 182 -17.76 -13.40 -9.30
CA GLY A 182 -17.21 -12.06 -9.45
C GLY A 182 -17.18 -11.20 -8.18
N LEU A 183 -17.62 -11.67 -7.00
CA LEU A 183 -17.51 -10.94 -5.75
C LEU A 183 -16.68 -11.73 -4.73
N ALA A 184 -15.55 -11.20 -4.34
CA ALA A 184 -14.66 -11.75 -3.34
C ALA A 184 -14.57 -10.86 -2.09
N LEU A 185 -14.37 -11.49 -0.93
CA LEU A 185 -13.92 -10.85 0.29
C LEU A 185 -12.55 -11.39 0.68
N GLY A 186 -11.77 -10.56 1.35
CA GLY A 186 -10.45 -10.94 1.84
C GLY A 186 -10.10 -10.18 3.12
N GLY A 187 -9.15 -10.72 3.86
CA GLY A 187 -8.61 -10.07 5.03
C GLY A 187 -7.13 -10.38 5.21
N SER A 188 -6.44 -9.52 5.93
CA SER A 188 -5.03 -9.67 6.28
C SER A 188 -4.84 -9.45 7.78
N LEU A 189 -4.03 -10.28 8.40
CA LEU A 189 -3.47 -10.02 9.72
C LEU A 189 -2.06 -9.45 9.53
N LYS A 190 -1.73 -8.41 10.31
CA LYS A 190 -0.43 -7.74 10.29
C LYS A 190 0.30 -7.93 11.62
N VAL A 191 1.57 -8.27 11.53
CA VAL A 191 2.50 -8.25 12.66
C VAL A 191 3.61 -7.26 12.31
N VAL A 192 3.83 -6.28 13.17
CA VAL A 192 4.83 -5.24 12.99
C VAL A 192 5.94 -5.44 14.01
N ARG A 193 7.18 -5.25 13.57
CA ARG A 193 8.36 -5.22 14.44
C ARG A 193 9.27 -4.10 13.98
N GLN A 194 9.67 -3.23 14.92
CA GLN A 194 10.54 -2.09 14.64
C GLN A 194 11.73 -2.09 15.58
N TRP A 195 12.87 -1.61 15.08
CA TRP A 195 14.10 -1.34 15.85
C TRP A 195 14.64 0.02 15.47
N LEU A 196 15.03 0.78 16.47
CA LEU A 196 15.71 2.06 16.32
C LEU A 196 16.94 2.07 17.22
N GLY A 197 18.13 2.05 16.61
CA GLY A 197 19.39 1.83 17.30
C GLY A 197 19.40 0.50 18.08
N ASP A 198 20.29 0.40 19.05
CA ASP A 198 20.50 -0.82 19.83
C ASP A 198 19.47 -1.04 20.93
N SER A 199 18.75 -0.01 21.35
CA SER A 199 17.96 -0.03 22.60
C SER A 199 16.46 0.07 22.42
N LEU A 200 15.97 0.67 21.33
CA LEU A 200 14.54 0.90 21.11
C LEU A 200 13.95 -0.14 20.19
N SER A 201 12.86 -0.73 20.62
CA SER A 201 12.12 -1.70 19.80
C SER A 201 10.64 -1.69 20.09
N SER A 202 9.83 -2.02 19.07
CA SER A 202 8.38 -2.12 19.21
C SER A 202 7.83 -3.41 18.60
N ASN A 203 6.64 -3.79 19.04
CA ASN A 203 5.82 -4.81 18.41
C ASN A 203 4.43 -4.24 18.13
N GLY A 204 3.86 -4.60 16.99
CA GLY A 204 2.53 -4.15 16.62
C GLY A 204 1.68 -5.24 15.99
N PHE A 205 0.37 -5.07 16.10
CA PHE A 205 -0.62 -5.97 15.53
C PHE A 205 -1.76 -5.17 14.92
N GLY A 206 -2.22 -5.61 13.75
CA GLY A 206 -3.32 -4.98 13.05
C GLY A 206 -4.03 -5.95 12.11
N ALA A 207 -5.12 -5.49 11.52
CA ALA A 207 -5.86 -6.25 10.53
C ALA A 207 -6.48 -5.35 9.46
N ASP A 208 -6.62 -5.90 8.26
CA ASP A 208 -7.29 -5.26 7.13
C ASP A 208 -8.43 -6.15 6.62
N ILE A 209 -9.44 -5.53 6.03
CA ILE A 209 -10.52 -6.23 5.32
C ILE A 209 -10.78 -5.56 3.98
N GLY A 210 -10.96 -6.37 2.94
CA GLY A 210 -11.21 -5.89 1.59
C GLY A 210 -12.33 -6.63 0.91
N ALA A 211 -12.92 -5.97 -0.08
CA ALA A 211 -13.89 -6.53 -1.01
C ALA A 211 -13.48 -6.17 -2.44
N LEU A 212 -13.66 -7.10 -3.38
CA LEU A 212 -13.41 -6.89 -4.80
C LEU A 212 -14.55 -7.48 -5.62
N TRP A 213 -15.10 -6.67 -6.51
CA TRP A 213 -16.04 -7.09 -7.52
C TRP A 213 -15.40 -7.02 -8.91
N VAL A 214 -15.43 -8.12 -9.63
CA VAL A 214 -15.00 -8.24 -11.03
C VAL A 214 -16.24 -8.49 -11.89
N GLY A 215 -16.62 -7.48 -12.64
CA GLY A 215 -17.83 -7.49 -13.45
C GLY A 215 -17.60 -7.89 -14.91
N SER A 216 -18.67 -7.80 -15.68
CA SER A 216 -18.63 -8.00 -17.12
C SER A 216 -17.95 -6.84 -17.84
N HIS A 217 -17.52 -7.08 -19.10
CA HIS A 217 -16.95 -6.05 -19.98
C HIS A 217 -15.68 -5.36 -19.43
N GLY A 218 -14.96 -6.00 -18.51
CA GLY A 218 -13.70 -5.50 -17.97
C GLY A 218 -13.83 -4.42 -16.88
N TRP A 219 -14.99 -4.25 -16.28
CA TRP A 219 -15.17 -3.42 -15.09
C TRP A 219 -14.78 -4.18 -13.83
N SER A 220 -14.13 -3.49 -12.91
CA SER A 220 -13.93 -3.95 -11.53
C SER A 220 -14.08 -2.79 -10.54
N ALA A 221 -14.42 -3.12 -9.31
CA ALA A 221 -14.50 -2.17 -8.22
C ALA A 221 -14.10 -2.86 -6.92
N GLY A 222 -13.35 -2.15 -6.07
CA GLY A 222 -12.87 -2.67 -4.81
C GLY A 222 -12.96 -1.66 -3.69
N ALA A 223 -12.93 -2.16 -2.47
CA ALA A 223 -12.78 -1.36 -1.27
C ALA A 223 -11.88 -2.12 -0.28
N ILE A 224 -11.06 -1.38 0.46
CA ILE A 224 -10.28 -1.90 1.58
C ILE A 224 -10.41 -0.94 2.75
N LEU A 225 -10.68 -1.49 3.93
CA LEU A 225 -10.54 -0.81 5.19
C LEU A 225 -9.27 -1.35 5.85
N ARG A 226 -8.25 -0.50 5.93
CA ARG A 226 -6.96 -0.82 6.56
C ARG A 226 -7.02 -0.48 8.03
N ASP A 227 -6.26 -1.22 8.82
CA ASP A 227 -6.07 -0.97 10.25
C ASP A 227 -7.41 -0.94 11.03
N ILE A 228 -8.33 -1.87 10.68
CA ILE A 228 -9.71 -1.94 11.25
C ILE A 228 -9.72 -2.06 12.77
N THR A 229 -8.66 -2.64 13.34
CA THR A 229 -8.46 -2.80 14.78
C THR A 229 -7.69 -1.66 15.40
N THR A 230 -7.39 -0.60 14.63
CA THR A 230 -6.41 0.43 14.99
C THR A 230 -5.08 -0.26 15.32
N THR A 231 -4.21 -0.46 14.33
CA THR A 231 -2.94 -1.18 14.54
C THR A 231 -2.17 -0.57 15.69
N GLN A 232 -1.98 -1.35 16.76
CA GLN A 232 -1.29 -0.92 17.98
C GLN A 232 0.19 -1.22 17.84
N ILE A 233 1.05 -0.27 18.21
CA ILE A 233 2.51 -0.37 18.21
C ILE A 233 2.99 -0.08 19.62
N LEU A 234 3.50 -1.10 20.30
CA LEU A 234 3.94 -1.06 21.68
C LEU A 234 5.46 -1.04 21.74
N TRP A 235 6.03 0.08 22.20
CA TRP A 235 7.45 0.25 22.40
C TRP A 235 7.91 -0.33 23.74
N ASN A 236 9.17 -0.80 23.81
CA ASN A 236 9.79 -1.28 25.04
C ASN A 236 9.96 -0.19 26.10
N THR A 237 9.80 1.08 25.76
CA THR A 237 9.73 2.23 26.68
C THR A 237 8.40 2.34 27.41
N GLY A 238 7.39 1.54 27.05
CA GLY A 238 6.01 1.67 27.54
C GLY A 238 5.14 2.63 26.73
N THR A 239 5.70 3.28 25.69
CA THR A 239 4.92 4.13 24.77
C THR A 239 4.04 3.24 23.89
N ASN A 240 2.78 3.63 23.74
CA ASN A 240 1.83 2.99 22.83
C ASN A 240 1.46 3.98 21.73
N GLU A 241 1.73 3.59 20.49
CA GLU A 241 1.33 4.31 19.30
C GLU A 241 0.22 3.55 18.58
N SER A 242 -0.62 4.26 17.84
CA SER A 242 -1.71 3.64 17.09
C SER A 242 -1.83 4.21 15.69
N VAL A 243 -1.97 3.31 14.71
CA VAL A 243 -2.22 3.65 13.31
C VAL A 243 -3.72 3.78 13.10
N SER A 244 -4.17 4.93 12.65
CA SER A 244 -5.59 5.18 12.38
C SER A 244 -6.11 4.35 11.21
N PRO A 245 -7.36 3.87 11.28
CA PRO A 245 -8.01 3.23 10.15
C PRO A 245 -8.07 4.16 8.92
N THR A 246 -7.92 3.57 7.73
CA THR A 246 -8.12 4.27 6.45
C THR A 246 -9.01 3.45 5.54
N LEU A 247 -9.92 4.13 4.84
CA LEU A 247 -10.77 3.52 3.81
C LEU A 247 -10.26 3.90 2.44
N ARG A 248 -10.05 2.92 1.55
CA ARG A 248 -9.72 3.18 0.15
C ARG A 248 -10.70 2.45 -0.76
N ILE A 249 -11.28 3.19 -1.71
CA ILE A 249 -12.26 2.68 -2.67
C ILE A 249 -11.69 2.91 -4.06
N GLY A 250 -11.73 1.88 -4.89
CA GLY A 250 -11.18 1.93 -6.24
C GLY A 250 -12.10 1.34 -7.29
N THR A 251 -11.96 1.83 -8.51
CA THR A 251 -12.59 1.24 -9.70
C THR A 251 -11.58 1.15 -10.83
N ALA A 252 -11.73 0.13 -11.67
CA ALA A 252 -10.91 0.01 -12.86
C ALA A 252 -11.74 -0.46 -14.05
N LYS A 253 -11.28 -0.07 -15.24
CA LYS A 253 -11.84 -0.46 -16.52
C LYS A 253 -10.75 -0.91 -17.45
N SER A 254 -10.76 -2.20 -17.80
CA SER A 254 -9.86 -2.77 -18.80
C SER A 254 -10.60 -2.97 -20.13
N HIS A 255 -9.96 -2.59 -21.23
CA HIS A 255 -10.44 -2.80 -22.58
C HIS A 255 -9.35 -3.47 -23.43
N ALA A 256 -9.68 -4.62 -24.00
CA ALA A 256 -8.80 -5.36 -24.90
C ALA A 256 -9.22 -5.16 -26.37
N PHE A 257 -8.25 -4.86 -27.23
CA PHE A 257 -8.44 -4.66 -28.67
C PHE A 257 -7.35 -5.36 -29.50
N LYS A 258 -7.44 -5.29 -30.81
CA LYS A 258 -6.53 -5.97 -31.76
C LYS A 258 -6.32 -7.46 -31.38
N ASN A 259 -7.41 -8.25 -31.43
CA ASN A 259 -7.40 -9.66 -31.08
C ASN A 259 -6.93 -9.94 -29.63
N ARG A 260 -7.21 -9.03 -28.70
CA ARG A 260 -6.85 -9.08 -27.28
C ARG A 260 -5.33 -9.02 -27.01
N ARG A 261 -4.54 -8.59 -27.97
CA ARG A 261 -3.08 -8.44 -27.81
C ARG A 261 -2.73 -7.14 -27.08
N HIS A 262 -3.54 -6.11 -27.26
CA HIS A 262 -3.39 -4.81 -26.62
C HIS A 262 -4.46 -4.63 -25.55
N VAL A 263 -4.08 -4.15 -24.38
CA VAL A 263 -5.02 -3.91 -23.28
C VAL A 263 -4.73 -2.52 -22.71
N VAL A 264 -5.77 -1.71 -22.59
CA VAL A 264 -5.72 -0.45 -21.81
C VAL A 264 -6.52 -0.65 -20.54
N THR A 265 -5.97 -0.27 -19.43
CA THR A 265 -6.65 -0.24 -18.13
C THR A 265 -6.58 1.18 -17.57
N ALA A 266 -7.74 1.76 -17.29
CA ALA A 266 -7.84 2.99 -16.51
C ALA A 266 -8.35 2.63 -15.12
N ALA A 267 -7.75 3.21 -14.09
CA ALA A 267 -8.11 2.99 -12.69
C ALA A 267 -8.20 4.32 -11.94
N LEU A 268 -9.03 4.34 -10.92
CA LEU A 268 -9.15 5.47 -9.99
C LEU A 268 -9.43 4.93 -8.61
N ASP A 269 -8.57 5.28 -7.67
CA ASP A 269 -8.77 5.04 -6.26
C ASP A 269 -8.99 6.37 -5.51
N ILE A 270 -9.79 6.32 -4.46
CA ILE A 270 -10.00 7.42 -3.51
C ILE A 270 -9.70 6.87 -2.12
N GLN A 271 -8.73 7.47 -1.45
CA GLN A 271 -8.41 7.17 -0.06
C GLN A 271 -9.04 8.20 0.86
N VAL A 272 -9.61 7.73 1.96
CA VAL A 272 -10.27 8.54 2.98
C VAL A 272 -9.56 8.29 4.31
N GLY A 273 -8.94 9.34 4.86
CA GLY A 273 -8.32 9.36 6.18
C GLY A 273 -9.26 10.01 7.22
N PHE A 274 -9.13 9.63 8.49
CA PHE A 274 -10.01 10.09 9.58
C PHE A 274 -9.24 10.78 10.71
N ASN A 275 -7.95 11.02 10.56
CA ASN A 275 -7.06 11.57 11.58
C ASN A 275 -6.66 13.05 11.36
N GLY A 276 -7.21 13.70 10.33
CA GLY A 276 -6.91 15.09 10.02
C GLY A 276 -5.52 15.36 9.47
N GLU A 277 -4.85 14.36 8.86
CA GLU A 277 -3.57 14.54 8.17
C GLU A 277 -3.76 15.34 6.89
N GLU A 278 -3.46 16.63 6.93
CA GLU A 278 -3.62 17.53 5.79
C GLU A 278 -2.42 17.55 4.83
N LEU A 279 -1.24 17.08 5.28
CA LEU A 279 0.03 17.22 4.53
C LEU A 279 0.05 16.51 3.18
N SER A 280 -0.63 15.37 3.05
CA SER A 280 -0.72 14.59 1.80
C SER A 280 -2.07 14.72 1.11
N SER A 281 -3.07 15.32 1.76
CA SER A 281 -4.44 15.35 1.27
C SER A 281 -4.65 16.42 0.19
N GLN A 282 -5.42 16.07 -0.84
CA GLN A 282 -5.83 17.01 -1.89
C GLN A 282 -7.12 17.76 -1.54
N ALA A 283 -7.90 17.23 -0.60
CA ALA A 283 -9.10 17.87 -0.07
C ALA A 283 -9.36 17.40 1.37
N SER A 284 -9.94 18.27 2.21
CA SER A 284 -10.33 17.93 3.57
C SER A 284 -11.68 18.54 3.96
N VAL A 285 -12.41 17.85 4.83
CA VAL A 285 -13.65 18.34 5.45
C VAL A 285 -13.60 17.98 6.93
N GLY A 286 -13.29 18.95 7.78
CA GLY A 286 -13.01 18.69 9.19
C GLY A 286 -11.79 17.78 9.36
N SER A 287 -11.93 16.69 10.12
CA SER A 287 -10.88 15.68 10.28
C SER A 287 -10.82 14.62 9.18
N VAL A 288 -11.69 14.68 8.18
CA VAL A 288 -11.73 13.74 7.07
C VAL A 288 -10.91 14.27 5.91
N THR A 289 -9.97 13.48 5.42
CA THR A 289 -9.07 13.83 4.32
C THR A 289 -9.30 12.91 3.13
N PHE A 290 -9.06 13.42 1.92
CA PHE A 290 -9.26 12.70 0.66
C PHE A 290 -8.01 12.79 -0.20
N GLU A 291 -7.58 11.64 -0.71
CA GLU A 291 -6.50 11.50 -1.68
C GLU A 291 -7.01 10.77 -2.92
N PHE A 292 -6.70 11.32 -4.09
CA PHE A 292 -7.14 10.76 -5.37
C PHE A 292 -5.94 10.17 -6.11
N HIS A 293 -6.12 8.96 -6.60
CA HIS A 293 -5.10 8.19 -7.28
C HIS A 293 -5.61 7.74 -8.66
N PRO A 294 -5.51 8.55 -9.71
CA PRO A 294 -5.78 8.13 -11.07
C PRO A 294 -4.60 7.37 -11.66
N GLY A 295 -4.88 6.32 -12.41
CA GLY A 295 -3.86 5.48 -13.05
C GLY A 295 -4.27 4.97 -14.43
N LEU A 296 -3.28 4.81 -15.28
CA LEU A 296 -3.43 4.26 -16.62
C LEU A 296 -2.34 3.23 -16.88
N GLU A 297 -2.71 2.08 -17.42
CA GLU A 297 -1.81 1.02 -17.88
C GLU A 297 -2.13 0.66 -19.32
N TYR A 298 -1.10 0.59 -20.17
CA TYR A 298 -1.20 0.09 -21.53
C TYR A 298 -0.27 -1.08 -21.77
N TRP A 299 -0.81 -2.24 -22.07
CA TRP A 299 -0.08 -3.43 -22.48
C TRP A 299 0.01 -3.55 -23.99
N LEU A 300 1.22 -3.59 -24.51
CA LEU A 300 1.57 -3.90 -25.90
C LEU A 300 1.88 -5.40 -26.00
N ASP A 301 1.12 -6.12 -26.82
CA ASP A 301 1.21 -7.57 -27.04
C ASP A 301 1.23 -8.41 -25.74
N ARG A 302 0.72 -7.85 -24.62
CA ARG A 302 0.80 -8.43 -23.27
C ARG A 302 2.24 -8.74 -22.80
N LYS A 303 3.23 -8.11 -23.41
CA LYS A 303 4.65 -8.28 -23.12
C LYS A 303 5.29 -7.02 -22.58
N LEU A 304 4.95 -5.87 -23.14
CA LEU A 304 5.46 -4.58 -22.71
C LEU A 304 4.33 -3.76 -22.13
N ALA A 305 4.56 -3.12 -21.00
CA ALA A 305 3.60 -2.22 -20.37
C ALA A 305 4.18 -0.82 -20.25
N LEU A 306 3.34 0.18 -20.44
CA LEU A 306 3.60 1.57 -20.08
C LEU A 306 2.54 2.01 -19.09
N ARG A 307 2.93 2.79 -18.09
CA ARG A 307 2.06 3.25 -17.02
C ARG A 307 2.28 4.72 -16.72
N ALA A 308 1.23 5.38 -16.34
CA ALA A 308 1.25 6.73 -15.80
C ALA A 308 0.14 6.89 -14.79
N GLY A 309 0.33 7.74 -13.80
CA GLY A 309 -0.66 8.02 -12.78
C GLY A 309 -0.26 9.16 -11.88
N MET A 310 -1.06 9.38 -10.84
CA MET A 310 -0.73 10.30 -9.76
C MET A 310 -0.97 9.59 -8.42
N ASP A 311 0.03 9.63 -7.57
CA ASP A 311 -0.06 9.18 -6.18
C ASP A 311 -0.33 10.42 -5.31
N ALA A 312 -1.59 10.62 -4.97
CA ALA A 312 -2.09 11.88 -4.45
C ALA A 312 -1.68 13.05 -5.38
N ALA A 313 -0.82 13.96 -4.93
CA ALA A 313 -0.36 15.10 -5.72
C ALA A 313 0.92 14.82 -6.54
N ASN A 314 1.52 13.63 -6.40
CA ASN A 314 2.82 13.30 -6.98
C ASN A 314 2.64 12.55 -8.32
N PHE A 315 3.39 12.94 -9.33
CA PHE A 315 3.37 12.23 -10.62
C PHE A 315 4.08 10.88 -10.52
N ALA A 316 3.48 9.86 -11.13
CA ALA A 316 4.05 8.52 -11.23
C ALA A 316 4.07 8.07 -12.68
N ALA A 317 5.14 7.38 -13.06
CA ALA A 317 5.27 6.72 -14.34
C ALA A 317 5.89 5.33 -14.17
N GLY A 318 5.66 4.43 -15.12
CA GLY A 318 6.23 3.10 -15.03
C GLY A 318 6.30 2.38 -16.37
N ALA A 319 7.12 1.35 -16.40
CA ALA A 319 7.23 0.42 -17.51
C ALA A 319 7.30 -1.02 -16.99
N GLY A 320 6.91 -1.98 -17.81
CA GLY A 320 6.98 -3.39 -17.44
C GLY A 320 7.24 -4.28 -18.62
N VAL A 321 7.88 -5.41 -18.35
CA VAL A 321 8.17 -6.46 -19.33
C VAL A 321 7.72 -7.80 -18.77
N ARG A 322 7.06 -8.61 -19.60
CA ARG A 322 6.69 -9.99 -19.29
C ARG A 322 7.31 -10.93 -20.32
N ILE A 323 8.13 -11.88 -19.85
CA ILE A 323 8.79 -12.89 -20.68
C ILE A 323 8.46 -14.25 -20.08
N HIS A 324 7.58 -14.99 -20.73
CA HIS A 324 7.02 -16.26 -20.24
C HIS A 324 6.39 -16.10 -18.84
N ARG A 325 7.02 -16.66 -17.83
CA ARG A 325 6.59 -16.64 -16.42
C ARG A 325 7.25 -15.52 -15.60
N PHE A 326 8.23 -14.82 -16.17
CA PHE A 326 8.94 -13.75 -15.49
C PHE A 326 8.37 -12.39 -15.86
N GLY A 327 8.28 -11.53 -14.89
CA GLY A 327 7.94 -10.13 -15.04
C GLY A 327 8.96 -9.24 -14.34
N VAL A 328 9.26 -8.12 -14.98
CA VAL A 328 10.04 -7.01 -14.38
C VAL A 328 9.26 -5.74 -14.60
N ASP A 329 9.09 -4.97 -13.55
CA ASP A 329 8.42 -3.68 -13.57
C ASP A 329 9.31 -2.61 -12.95
N TYR A 330 9.27 -1.43 -13.49
CA TYR A 330 9.92 -0.23 -13.00
C TYR A 330 8.88 0.85 -12.75
N ALA A 331 9.06 1.62 -11.67
CA ALA A 331 8.28 2.81 -11.39
C ALA A 331 9.17 3.96 -10.95
N TYR A 332 8.81 5.13 -11.41
CA TYR A 332 9.29 6.44 -11.03
C TYR A 332 8.17 7.17 -10.29
N LEU A 333 8.47 7.74 -9.14
CA LEU A 333 7.57 8.61 -8.40
C LEU A 333 8.28 9.92 -8.11
N ASP A 334 7.67 11.01 -8.55
CA ASP A 334 8.11 12.37 -8.28
C ASP A 334 7.65 12.82 -6.89
N HIS A 335 8.53 13.46 -6.13
CA HIS A 335 8.19 14.06 -4.85
C HIS A 335 8.52 15.55 -4.92
N ARG A 336 7.54 16.41 -4.68
CA ARG A 336 7.70 17.87 -4.86
C ARG A 336 8.78 18.50 -4.00
N ASP A 337 8.92 17.98 -2.77
CA ASP A 337 9.78 18.57 -1.74
C ASP A 337 11.01 17.70 -1.44
N LEU A 338 11.07 16.49 -2.00
CA LEU A 338 12.12 15.50 -1.80
C LEU A 338 12.56 14.97 -3.16
N ASP A 339 13.73 14.35 -3.22
CA ASP A 339 14.21 13.75 -4.47
C ASP A 339 13.27 12.62 -4.94
N SER A 340 13.27 12.38 -6.27
CA SER A 340 12.45 11.33 -6.88
C SER A 340 12.85 9.94 -6.39
N SER A 341 11.92 9.01 -6.39
CA SER A 341 12.18 7.63 -6.00
C SER A 341 12.03 6.66 -7.16
N HIS A 342 12.91 5.67 -7.18
CA HIS A 342 12.97 4.60 -8.18
C HIS A 342 12.64 3.27 -7.54
N ARG A 343 11.77 2.49 -8.18
CA ARG A 343 11.31 1.19 -7.68
C ARG A 343 11.42 0.14 -8.77
N ILE A 344 12.00 -0.99 -8.42
CA ILE A 344 12.13 -2.13 -9.34
C ILE A 344 11.46 -3.33 -8.70
N SER A 345 10.60 -4.00 -9.46
CA SER A 345 9.96 -5.24 -9.04
C SER A 345 10.26 -6.37 -10.00
N ALA A 346 10.40 -7.56 -9.45
CA ALA A 346 10.44 -8.81 -10.19
C ALA A 346 9.28 -9.70 -9.76
N SER A 347 8.71 -10.44 -10.70
CA SER A 347 7.65 -11.41 -10.44
C SER A 347 7.89 -12.71 -11.19
N TYR A 348 7.46 -13.82 -10.58
CA TYR A 348 7.43 -15.12 -11.20
C TYR A 348 6.08 -15.78 -11.00
N THR A 349 5.49 -16.29 -12.09
CA THR A 349 4.22 -17.04 -12.08
C THR A 349 4.51 -18.50 -12.35
N PHE A 350 4.04 -19.41 -11.49
CA PHE A 350 4.31 -20.85 -11.57
C PHE A 350 3.48 -21.57 -12.63
#